data_f58876eacdffa6a3df82079cabb348b2
#
_entry.id   f58876eacdffa6a3df82079cabb348b2
#
_cell.length_a   1.000
_cell.length_b   1.000
_cell.length_c   1.000
_cell.angle_alpha   90.00
_cell.angle_beta   90.00
_cell.angle_gamma   90.00
#
_symmetry.space_group_name_H-M   'P 1'
#
loop_
_entity.id
_entity.type
_entity.pdbx_description
1 polymer ?
#
loop_
_entity_poly.entity_id
_entity_poly.type
_entity_poly.pdbx_seq_one_letter_code
_entity_poly.pdbx_strand_id
1 'polypeptide(L)'
;GVGEFKVVKDTYTRPDGTKMDVNYFVEPEYEQYAKAIFGETPAMIGFFSQLLGVEYPWDKYSQIVVRDYVSGAMENTGAVIFGDYAYKTQRELLDDNDNSTIAHELFHHWFGDLVTAESWSNLTLNESFANYSQFLWDEHRHGLDEAEYQALQEAAGYFASADQGGYHNLVWFDYKSREDMFDG
;
A
#
# COMPACT_ATOMS: atom_id res chain seq x y z
N GLY A 1 10.53 5.50 13.75
CA GLY A 1 11.17 4.30 14.29
C GLY A 1 12.58 4.59 14.77
N VAL A 2 13.05 3.81 15.71
CA VAL A 2 14.45 3.85 16.17
C VAL A 2 15.02 2.46 15.91
N GLY A 3 16.12 2.38 15.16
CA GLY A 3 16.73 1.11 14.82
C GLY A 3 18.00 1.29 14.00
N GLU A 4 18.70 0.19 13.76
CA GLU A 4 19.85 0.16 12.86
C GLU A 4 19.37 -0.21 11.46
N PHE A 5 19.29 0.78 10.57
CA PHE A 5 18.81 0.60 9.21
C PHE A 5 19.92 0.75 8.18
N LYS A 6 19.83 -0.04 7.13
CA LYS A 6 20.49 0.22 5.84
C LYS A 6 19.49 0.94 4.93
N VAL A 7 20.02 1.81 4.07
CA VAL A 7 19.22 2.55 3.10
C VAL A 7 19.61 2.09 1.70
N VAL A 8 18.70 1.38 1.06
CA VAL A 8 18.86 1.00 -0.35
C VAL A 8 18.15 2.05 -1.20
N LYS A 9 18.93 2.72 -2.05
CA LYS A 9 18.44 3.83 -2.90
C LYS A 9 17.88 3.32 -4.21
N ASP A 10 16.78 3.95 -4.59
CA ASP A 10 16.15 3.83 -5.88
C ASP A 10 15.68 5.19 -6.39
N THR A 11 15.09 5.24 -7.58
CA THR A 11 14.72 6.52 -8.21
C THR A 11 13.49 6.32 -9.08
N TYR A 12 12.52 7.20 -8.93
CA TYR A 12 11.47 7.41 -9.92
C TYR A 12 11.84 8.59 -10.82
N THR A 13 11.73 8.40 -12.14
CA THR A 13 11.95 9.48 -13.11
C THR A 13 10.61 9.97 -13.62
N ARG A 14 10.28 11.22 -13.33
CA ARG A 14 9.04 11.85 -13.79
C ARG A 14 9.02 12.08 -15.30
N PRO A 15 7.86 12.28 -15.91
CA PRO A 15 7.75 12.54 -17.36
C PRO A 15 8.53 13.75 -17.86
N ASP A 16 8.78 14.74 -17.00
CA ASP A 16 9.60 15.92 -17.30
C ASP A 16 11.11 15.67 -17.21
N GLY A 17 11.52 14.45 -16.86
CA GLY A 17 12.90 14.04 -16.70
C GLY A 17 13.50 14.32 -15.31
N THR A 18 12.76 14.96 -14.40
CA THR A 18 13.21 15.14 -13.02
C THR A 18 13.20 13.82 -12.26
N LYS A 19 14.13 13.69 -11.30
CA LYS A 19 14.28 12.48 -10.52
C LYS A 19 13.80 12.71 -9.11
N MET A 20 13.10 11.70 -8.59
CA MET A 20 12.64 11.67 -7.20
C MET A 20 13.29 10.49 -6.49
N ASP A 21 13.74 10.72 -5.26
CA ASP A 21 14.32 9.66 -4.42
C ASP A 21 13.23 8.68 -3.96
N VAL A 22 13.51 7.40 -4.21
CA VAL A 22 12.78 6.27 -3.63
C VAL A 22 13.76 5.50 -2.76
N ASN A 23 13.47 5.34 -1.46
CA ASN A 23 14.42 4.75 -0.52
C ASN A 23 13.77 3.61 0.27
N TYR A 24 14.50 2.52 0.45
CA TYR A 24 14.07 1.37 1.25
C TYR A 24 14.95 1.28 2.50
N PHE A 25 14.32 1.41 3.67
CA PHE A 25 14.97 1.33 4.97
C PHE A 25 14.70 -0.05 5.57
N VAL A 26 15.71 -0.87 5.61
CA VAL A 26 15.63 -2.26 6.07
C VAL A 26 16.73 -2.56 7.08
N GLU A 27 16.52 -3.58 7.91
CA GLU A 27 17.59 -4.08 8.78
C GLU A 27 18.78 -4.59 7.96
N PRO A 28 20.01 -4.55 8.50
CA PRO A 28 21.23 -4.89 7.75
C PRO A 28 21.20 -6.24 7.05
N GLU A 29 20.59 -7.25 7.65
CA GLU A 29 20.50 -8.61 7.09
C GLU A 29 19.63 -8.69 5.83
N TYR A 30 18.69 -7.74 5.67
CA TYR A 30 17.77 -7.66 4.52
C TYR A 30 18.22 -6.66 3.43
N GLU A 31 19.35 -5.99 3.60
CA GLU A 31 19.87 -5.02 2.62
C GLU A 31 19.94 -5.62 1.20
N GLN A 32 20.41 -6.85 1.09
CA GLN A 32 20.54 -7.55 -0.20
C GLN A 32 19.20 -7.90 -0.86
N TYR A 33 18.12 -7.97 -0.09
CA TYR A 33 16.77 -8.33 -0.58
C TYR A 33 15.87 -7.11 -0.80
N ALA A 34 16.23 -5.94 -0.31
CA ALA A 34 15.37 -4.75 -0.32
C ALA A 34 14.84 -4.38 -1.71
N LYS A 35 15.67 -4.52 -2.76
CA LYS A 35 15.24 -4.30 -4.14
C LYS A 35 14.35 -5.41 -4.69
N ALA A 36 14.48 -6.63 -4.20
CA ALA A 36 13.59 -7.70 -4.60
C ALA A 36 12.21 -7.56 -3.93
N ILE A 37 12.17 -7.00 -2.71
CA ILE A 37 10.94 -6.72 -1.95
C ILE A 37 10.20 -5.51 -2.53
N PHE A 38 10.89 -4.38 -2.72
CA PHE A 38 10.29 -3.07 -3.00
C PHE A 38 10.54 -2.51 -4.40
N GLY A 39 11.31 -3.20 -5.23
CA GLY A 39 11.83 -2.63 -6.49
C GLY A 39 10.78 -2.35 -7.57
N GLU A 40 9.54 -2.78 -7.41
CA GLU A 40 8.43 -2.41 -8.29
C GLU A 40 7.83 -1.02 -7.95
N THR A 41 8.14 -0.45 -6.79
CA THR A 41 7.61 0.83 -6.34
C THR A 41 7.76 1.98 -7.35
N PRO A 42 8.93 2.20 -8.00
CA PRO A 42 9.02 3.25 -9.01
C PRO A 42 8.09 3.05 -10.21
N ALA A 43 7.85 1.79 -10.61
CA ALA A 43 6.90 1.46 -11.67
C ALA A 43 5.45 1.72 -11.23
N MET A 44 5.09 1.37 -9.99
CA MET A 44 3.78 1.67 -9.41
C MET A 44 3.51 3.17 -9.36
N ILE A 45 4.49 3.99 -8.93
CA ILE A 45 4.37 5.46 -8.93
C ILE A 45 4.05 5.98 -10.32
N GLY A 46 4.77 5.51 -11.34
CA GLY A 46 4.53 5.90 -12.74
C GLY A 46 3.15 5.47 -13.24
N PHE A 47 2.76 4.23 -12.95
CA PHE A 47 1.47 3.68 -13.32
C PHE A 47 0.31 4.48 -12.72
N PHE A 48 0.31 4.71 -11.41
CA PHE A 48 -0.77 5.45 -10.75
C PHE A 48 -0.79 6.93 -11.13
N SER A 49 0.38 7.56 -11.30
CA SER A 49 0.46 8.94 -11.82
C SER A 49 -0.20 9.07 -13.19
N GLN A 50 0.07 8.12 -14.09
CA GLN A 50 -0.54 8.10 -15.43
C GLN A 50 -2.03 7.79 -15.37
N LEU A 51 -2.43 6.79 -14.59
CA LEU A 51 -3.82 6.36 -14.46
C LEU A 51 -4.72 7.48 -13.94
N LEU A 52 -4.25 8.19 -12.90
CA LEU A 52 -4.99 9.28 -12.27
C LEU A 52 -4.88 10.62 -13.04
N GLY A 53 -3.93 10.74 -13.97
CA GLY A 53 -3.63 12.00 -14.63
C GLY A 53 -3.07 13.06 -13.67
N VAL A 54 -2.60 12.66 -12.50
CA VAL A 54 -2.00 13.50 -11.45
C VAL A 54 -0.66 12.89 -11.07
N GLU A 55 0.43 13.60 -11.38
CA GLU A 55 1.78 13.18 -11.01
C GLU A 55 1.89 13.01 -9.50
N TYR A 56 2.73 12.06 -9.05
CA TYR A 56 3.00 11.84 -7.63
C TYR A 56 3.36 13.19 -6.95
N PRO A 57 2.56 13.64 -5.97
CA PRO A 57 2.58 15.04 -5.55
C PRO A 57 3.67 15.39 -4.52
N TRP A 58 4.45 14.42 -4.06
CA TRP A 58 5.42 14.60 -2.96
C TRP A 58 6.86 14.54 -3.48
N ASP A 59 7.80 15.06 -2.67
CA ASP A 59 9.21 15.22 -3.07
C ASP A 59 10.01 13.91 -3.01
N LYS A 60 9.57 12.93 -2.24
CA LYS A 60 10.23 11.63 -2.06
C LYS A 60 9.24 10.54 -1.71
N TYR A 61 9.67 9.29 -1.84
CA TYR A 61 8.95 8.13 -1.31
C TYR A 61 9.92 7.21 -0.55
N SER A 62 9.65 6.94 0.71
CA SER A 62 10.46 6.06 1.54
C SER A 62 9.61 4.95 2.12
N GLN A 63 10.12 3.73 2.14
CA GLN A 63 9.48 2.56 2.72
C GLN A 63 10.38 2.04 3.85
N ILE A 64 9.80 1.88 5.04
CA ILE A 64 10.52 1.51 6.25
C ILE A 64 9.89 0.25 6.83
N VAL A 65 10.67 -0.82 6.97
CA VAL A 65 10.19 -2.03 7.66
C VAL A 65 10.57 -1.96 9.13
N VAL A 66 9.59 -2.14 10.00
CA VAL A 66 9.78 -2.06 11.46
C VAL A 66 9.25 -3.31 12.15
N ARG A 67 9.83 -3.65 13.30
CA ARG A 67 9.34 -4.73 14.16
C ARG A 67 8.30 -4.23 15.14
N ASP A 68 7.52 -5.15 15.70
CA ASP A 68 6.50 -4.88 16.72
C ASP A 68 5.49 -3.80 16.30
N TYR A 69 5.17 -3.75 15.01
CA TYR A 69 4.19 -2.81 14.50
C TYR A 69 2.77 -3.29 14.83
N VAL A 70 1.92 -2.36 15.28
CA VAL A 70 0.56 -2.67 15.78
C VAL A 70 -0.44 -2.98 14.67
N SER A 71 -0.09 -2.71 13.40
CA SER A 71 -0.93 -2.91 12.22
C SER A 71 -0.12 -3.56 11.11
N GLY A 72 -0.72 -3.77 9.92
CA GLY A 72 -0.01 -4.27 8.74
C GLY A 72 0.98 -3.25 8.20
N ALA A 73 0.48 -2.10 7.78
CA ALA A 73 1.27 -1.00 7.24
C ALA A 73 0.64 0.36 7.61
N MET A 74 1.23 1.46 7.17
CA MET A 74 0.73 2.82 7.39
C MET A 74 1.32 3.78 6.37
N GLU A 75 0.46 4.53 5.73
CA GLU A 75 0.72 5.42 4.61
C GLU A 75 1.38 6.76 4.98
N ASN A 76 2.08 6.89 6.08
CA ASN A 76 2.71 8.18 6.47
C ASN A 76 3.35 8.87 5.26
N THR A 77 2.91 10.08 4.95
CA THR A 77 3.26 10.83 3.73
C THR A 77 4.75 10.84 3.44
N GLY A 78 5.15 10.19 2.35
CA GLY A 78 6.55 10.05 1.93
C GLY A 78 7.45 9.22 2.84
N ALA A 79 6.88 8.48 3.84
CA ALA A 79 7.63 7.66 4.79
C ALA A 79 6.78 6.48 5.30
N VAL A 80 6.33 5.64 4.37
CA VAL A 80 5.45 4.50 4.63
C VAL A 80 6.11 3.47 5.52
N ILE A 81 5.36 2.96 6.49
CA ILE A 81 5.81 1.93 7.42
C ILE A 81 5.16 0.59 7.05
N PHE A 82 5.96 -0.48 7.08
CA PHE A 82 5.52 -1.86 6.96
C PHE A 82 5.94 -2.64 8.22
N GLY A 83 5.12 -3.57 8.65
CA GLY A 83 5.50 -4.56 9.66
C GLY A 83 6.58 -5.51 9.13
N ASP A 84 7.18 -6.29 10.02
CA ASP A 84 8.28 -7.21 9.70
C ASP A 84 7.88 -8.42 8.84
N TYR A 85 6.58 -8.64 8.59
CA TYR A 85 6.09 -9.58 7.57
C TYR A 85 6.62 -9.25 6.16
N ALA A 86 6.94 -7.97 5.89
CA ALA A 86 7.51 -7.52 4.62
C ALA A 86 8.96 -7.99 4.42
N TYR A 87 9.64 -8.45 5.46
CA TYR A 87 10.96 -9.05 5.32
C TYR A 87 10.85 -10.43 4.68
N LYS A 88 11.36 -10.54 3.46
CA LYS A 88 11.38 -11.78 2.68
C LYS A 88 12.74 -11.99 2.07
N THR A 89 13.21 -13.22 2.12
CA THR A 89 14.38 -13.68 1.36
C THR A 89 14.01 -13.89 -0.11
N GLN A 90 15.01 -14.03 -0.96
CA GLN A 90 14.81 -14.34 -2.39
C GLN A 90 13.97 -15.61 -2.61
N ARG A 91 14.04 -16.56 -1.70
CA ARG A 91 13.29 -17.82 -1.81
C ARG A 91 11.81 -17.62 -1.44
N GLU A 92 11.53 -16.88 -0.36
CA GLU A 92 10.17 -16.56 0.08
C GLU A 92 9.43 -15.74 -0.96
N LEU A 93 10.13 -14.82 -1.65
CA LEU A 93 9.58 -14.03 -2.75
C LEU A 93 9.15 -14.84 -3.99
N LEU A 94 9.53 -16.12 -4.08
CA LEU A 94 9.03 -17.03 -5.14
C LEU A 94 7.61 -17.52 -4.85
N ASP A 95 7.25 -17.60 -3.58
CA ASP A 95 5.96 -18.11 -3.13
C ASP A 95 4.95 -16.98 -2.93
N ASP A 96 5.41 -15.82 -2.45
CA ASP A 96 4.56 -14.68 -2.10
C ASP A 96 5.35 -13.37 -2.09
N ASN A 97 4.69 -12.28 -2.50
CA ASN A 97 5.22 -10.92 -2.41
C ASN A 97 4.14 -9.98 -1.88
N ASP A 98 4.55 -8.81 -1.37
CA ASP A 98 3.65 -7.83 -0.78
C ASP A 98 3.30 -6.68 -1.73
N ASN A 99 3.38 -6.88 -3.05
CA ASN A 99 3.15 -5.82 -4.04
C ASN A 99 1.74 -5.23 -3.94
N SER A 100 0.73 -6.01 -3.60
CA SER A 100 -0.64 -5.52 -3.36
C SER A 100 -0.67 -4.53 -2.19
N THR A 101 -0.06 -4.88 -1.04
CA THR A 101 0.05 -3.96 0.10
C THR A 101 0.89 -2.72 -0.24
N ILE A 102 1.97 -2.88 -1.00
CA ILE A 102 2.81 -1.76 -1.46
C ILE A 102 1.99 -0.81 -2.36
N ALA A 103 1.17 -1.34 -3.26
CA ALA A 103 0.27 -0.56 -4.10
C ALA A 103 -0.78 0.19 -3.27
N HIS A 104 -1.40 -0.48 -2.29
CA HIS A 104 -2.36 0.10 -1.34
C HIS A 104 -1.76 1.31 -0.62
N GLU A 105 -0.65 1.13 0.07
CA GLU A 105 0.01 2.20 0.84
C GLU A 105 0.52 3.35 -0.04
N LEU A 106 0.97 3.04 -1.25
CA LEU A 106 1.36 4.06 -2.22
C LEU A 106 0.17 4.88 -2.69
N PHE A 107 -0.97 4.22 -2.97
CA PHE A 107 -2.16 4.90 -3.50
C PHE A 107 -2.76 5.90 -2.52
N HIS A 108 -2.60 5.68 -1.22
CA HIS A 108 -2.97 6.64 -0.18
C HIS A 108 -2.32 8.01 -0.35
N HIS A 109 -1.19 8.13 -1.03
CA HIS A 109 -0.54 9.42 -1.30
C HIS A 109 -1.38 10.34 -2.19
N TRP A 110 -2.35 9.79 -2.94
CA TRP A 110 -3.39 10.54 -3.64
C TRP A 110 -4.71 10.53 -2.87
N PHE A 111 -5.17 9.34 -2.42
CA PHE A 111 -6.43 9.17 -1.68
C PHE A 111 -6.16 8.85 -0.20
N GLY A 112 -6.10 9.89 0.59
CA GLY A 112 -5.72 9.91 1.99
C GLY A 112 -4.90 11.15 2.31
N ASP A 113 -3.74 11.29 1.68
CA ASP A 113 -2.81 12.39 1.93
C ASP A 113 -3.13 13.65 1.12
N LEU A 114 -3.31 13.53 -0.21
CA LEU A 114 -3.62 14.68 -1.08
C LEU A 114 -5.12 15.02 -1.03
N VAL A 115 -5.98 14.02 -1.13
CA VAL A 115 -7.43 14.15 -0.98
C VAL A 115 -7.81 13.36 0.27
N THR A 116 -8.06 14.06 1.37
CA THR A 116 -8.31 13.50 2.69
C THR A 116 -9.80 13.43 2.99
N ALA A 117 -10.26 12.36 3.64
CA ALA A 117 -11.63 12.24 4.12
C ALA A 117 -11.97 13.37 5.11
N GLU A 118 -13.15 13.99 4.95
CA GLU A 118 -13.61 15.07 5.82
C GLU A 118 -13.76 14.63 7.29
N SER A 119 -14.13 13.38 7.48
CA SER A 119 -14.27 12.74 8.79
C SER A 119 -14.04 11.25 8.66
N TRP A 120 -13.77 10.58 9.78
CA TRP A 120 -13.61 9.13 9.83
C TRP A 120 -14.85 8.35 9.35
N SER A 121 -16.02 8.98 9.38
CA SER A 121 -17.24 8.41 8.79
C SER A 121 -17.13 8.17 7.28
N ASN A 122 -16.19 8.83 6.62
CA ASN A 122 -15.92 8.74 5.18
C ASN A 122 -14.61 7.97 4.89
N LEU A 123 -14.20 7.06 5.77
CA LEU A 123 -12.95 6.31 5.65
C LEU A 123 -12.83 5.54 4.33
N THR A 124 -13.96 5.18 3.73
CA THR A 124 -14.06 4.61 2.38
C THR A 124 -13.28 5.42 1.33
N LEU A 125 -13.20 6.75 1.45
CA LEU A 125 -12.42 7.57 0.51
C LEU A 125 -10.94 7.22 0.55
N ASN A 126 -10.40 6.90 1.71
CA ASN A 126 -9.01 6.51 1.87
C ASN A 126 -8.86 5.01 1.51
N GLU A 127 -9.53 4.15 2.27
CA GLU A 127 -9.27 2.72 2.26
C GLU A 127 -9.82 1.97 1.03
N SER A 128 -11.06 2.28 0.61
CA SER A 128 -11.64 1.54 -0.51
C SER A 128 -10.95 1.86 -1.84
N PHE A 129 -10.48 3.09 -2.04
CA PHE A 129 -9.67 3.42 -3.21
C PHE A 129 -8.29 2.79 -3.14
N ALA A 130 -7.68 2.73 -1.96
CA ALA A 130 -6.41 2.04 -1.76
C ALA A 130 -6.55 0.53 -2.00
N ASN A 131 -7.59 -0.12 -1.48
CA ASN A 131 -7.89 -1.53 -1.77
C ASN A 131 -8.11 -1.75 -3.29
N TYR A 132 -8.87 -0.88 -3.94
CA TYR A 132 -9.10 -1.02 -5.37
C TYR A 132 -7.81 -0.85 -6.20
N SER A 133 -6.85 -0.09 -5.71
CA SER A 133 -5.55 0.06 -6.37
C SER A 133 -4.76 -1.25 -6.47
N GLN A 134 -4.96 -2.17 -5.53
CA GLN A 134 -4.37 -3.52 -5.57
C GLN A 134 -4.84 -4.26 -6.82
N PHE A 135 -6.17 -4.29 -7.05
CA PHE A 135 -6.74 -4.88 -8.27
C PHE A 135 -6.17 -4.23 -9.53
N LEU A 136 -6.10 -2.90 -9.58
CA LEU A 136 -5.59 -2.16 -10.75
C LEU A 136 -4.11 -2.47 -11.03
N TRP A 137 -3.29 -2.61 -9.98
CA TRP A 137 -1.90 -2.98 -10.14
C TRP A 137 -1.74 -4.43 -10.61
N ASP A 138 -2.48 -5.35 -10.02
CA ASP A 138 -2.46 -6.77 -10.39
C ASP A 138 -2.92 -6.97 -11.84
N GLU A 139 -3.99 -6.30 -12.26
CA GLU A 139 -4.44 -6.30 -13.66
C GLU A 139 -3.34 -5.79 -14.61
N HIS A 140 -2.72 -4.67 -14.26
CA HIS A 140 -1.64 -4.08 -15.05
C HIS A 140 -0.41 -4.99 -15.14
N ARG A 141 -0.08 -5.66 -14.06
CA ARG A 141 1.18 -6.42 -13.91
C ARG A 141 1.06 -7.87 -14.34
N HIS A 142 -0.04 -8.51 -14.03
CA HIS A 142 -0.25 -9.95 -14.16
C HIS A 142 -1.41 -10.30 -15.12
N GLY A 143 -2.24 -9.33 -15.46
CA GLY A 143 -3.41 -9.50 -16.33
C GLY A 143 -4.70 -9.70 -15.56
N LEU A 144 -5.80 -9.67 -16.32
CA LEU A 144 -7.16 -9.67 -15.76
C LEU A 144 -7.48 -10.94 -14.95
N ASP A 145 -7.03 -12.11 -15.39
CA ASP A 145 -7.33 -13.40 -14.72
C ASP A 145 -6.79 -13.40 -13.27
N GLU A 146 -5.58 -12.87 -13.03
CA GLU A 146 -5.00 -12.76 -11.69
C GLU A 146 -5.77 -11.73 -10.85
N ALA A 147 -6.06 -10.58 -11.42
CA ALA A 147 -6.81 -9.52 -10.72
C ALA A 147 -8.22 -9.99 -10.33
N GLU A 148 -8.93 -10.71 -11.22
CA GLU A 148 -10.23 -11.28 -10.93
C GLU A 148 -10.16 -12.36 -9.84
N TYR A 149 -9.10 -13.16 -9.82
CA TYR A 149 -8.88 -14.14 -8.75
C TYR A 149 -8.70 -13.45 -7.39
N GLN A 150 -7.90 -12.41 -7.30
CA GLN A 150 -7.73 -11.62 -6.07
C GLN A 150 -9.04 -10.95 -5.65
N ALA A 151 -9.78 -10.34 -6.60
CA ALA A 151 -11.08 -9.74 -6.32
C ALA A 151 -12.10 -10.75 -5.78
N LEU A 152 -12.04 -12.01 -6.24
CA LEU A 152 -12.89 -13.08 -5.71
C LEU A 152 -12.56 -13.42 -4.25
N GLN A 153 -11.27 -13.40 -3.87
CA GLN A 153 -10.87 -13.62 -2.47
C GLN A 153 -11.36 -12.47 -1.58
N GLU A 154 -11.19 -11.22 -2.02
CA GLU A 154 -11.71 -10.04 -1.31
C GLU A 154 -13.24 -10.11 -1.13
N ALA A 155 -13.97 -10.43 -2.19
CA ALA A 155 -15.43 -10.60 -2.13
C ALA A 155 -15.85 -11.69 -1.13
N ALA A 156 -15.12 -12.81 -1.09
CA ALA A 156 -15.38 -13.87 -0.12
C ALA A 156 -15.16 -13.40 1.32
N GLY A 157 -14.11 -12.62 1.58
CA GLY A 157 -13.84 -11.99 2.86
C GLY A 157 -14.95 -11.04 3.28
N TYR A 158 -15.38 -10.16 2.35
CA TYR A 158 -16.49 -9.23 2.59
C TYR A 158 -17.79 -9.97 2.96
N PHE A 159 -18.20 -10.99 2.19
CA PHE A 159 -19.42 -11.74 2.50
C PHE A 159 -19.32 -12.48 3.84
N ALA A 160 -18.16 -13.02 4.19
CA ALA A 160 -17.95 -13.66 5.49
C ALA A 160 -18.05 -12.65 6.66
N SER A 161 -17.55 -11.44 6.49
CA SER A 161 -17.71 -10.35 7.46
C SER A 161 -19.17 -9.91 7.58
N ALA A 162 -19.85 -9.69 6.45
CA ALA A 162 -21.26 -9.31 6.41
C ALA A 162 -22.17 -10.33 7.11
N ASP A 163 -21.93 -11.62 6.93
CA ASP A 163 -22.68 -12.71 7.59
C ASP A 163 -22.49 -12.72 9.11
N GLN A 164 -21.37 -12.17 9.61
CA GLN A 164 -21.09 -12.01 11.04
C GLN A 164 -21.59 -10.68 11.61
N GLY A 165 -22.29 -9.88 10.83
CA GLY A 165 -22.89 -8.60 11.26
C GLY A 165 -22.01 -7.37 11.00
N GLY A 166 -20.93 -7.51 10.21
CA GLY A 166 -20.05 -6.42 9.79
C GLY A 166 -20.64 -5.53 8.68
N TYR A 167 -21.93 -5.71 8.33
CA TYR A 167 -22.55 -4.92 7.27
C TYR A 167 -22.98 -3.55 7.76
N HIS A 168 -22.48 -2.49 7.14
CA HIS A 168 -22.93 -1.12 7.36
C HIS A 168 -22.81 -0.29 6.05
N ASN A 169 -23.28 0.96 6.10
CA ASN A 169 -23.19 1.86 4.96
C ASN A 169 -21.72 2.31 4.74
N LEU A 170 -21.36 2.59 3.49
CA LEU A 170 -20.02 3.10 3.14
C LEU A 170 -19.67 4.40 3.87
N VAL A 171 -20.65 5.25 4.14
CA VAL A 171 -20.51 6.41 5.02
C VAL A 171 -21.20 6.07 6.34
N TRP A 172 -20.41 5.92 7.39
CA TRP A 172 -20.90 5.40 8.66
C TRP A 172 -20.57 6.34 9.82
N PHE A 173 -21.60 6.93 10.41
CA PHE A 173 -21.49 7.86 11.53
C PHE A 173 -21.69 7.20 12.90
N ASP A 174 -22.23 5.98 12.95
CA ASP A 174 -22.63 5.31 14.18
C ASP A 174 -21.52 4.44 14.79
N TYR A 175 -20.28 4.51 14.26
CA TYR A 175 -19.14 3.81 14.84
C TYR A 175 -18.89 4.26 16.31
N LYS A 176 -18.49 3.36 17.17
CA LYS A 176 -18.27 3.61 18.60
C LYS A 176 -16.80 3.54 19.00
N SER A 177 -16.02 2.83 18.23
CA SER A 177 -14.58 2.72 18.40
C SER A 177 -13.89 2.91 17.04
N ARG A 178 -12.59 3.14 17.03
CA ARG A 178 -11.83 3.24 15.78
C ARG A 178 -11.76 1.89 15.04
N GLU A 179 -11.82 0.80 15.79
CA GLU A 179 -11.79 -0.55 15.23
C GLU A 179 -13.04 -0.83 14.39
N ASP A 180 -14.21 -0.35 14.85
CA ASP A 180 -15.48 -0.52 14.12
C ASP A 180 -15.44 0.04 12.70
N MET A 181 -14.59 1.05 12.45
CA MET A 181 -14.50 1.69 11.12
C MET A 181 -13.88 0.79 10.04
N PHE A 182 -13.21 -0.28 10.46
CA PHE A 182 -12.60 -1.26 9.57
C PHE A 182 -13.40 -2.57 9.49
N ASP A 183 -14.56 -2.63 10.15
CA ASP A 183 -15.49 -3.76 10.06
C ASP A 183 -16.38 -3.61 8.82
N GLY A 184 -16.30 -4.55 7.86
CA GLY A 184 -17.19 -4.58 6.68
C GLY A 184 -16.49 -4.76 5.35
#